data_93388e142ec5ffe4fc3c9cc1f5f8e00b
#
_entry.id   93388e142ec5ffe4fc3c9cc1f5f8e00b
#
_cell.length_a   1.000
_cell.length_b   1.000
_cell.length_c   1.000
_cell.angle_alpha   90.00
_cell.angle_beta   90.00
_cell.angle_gamma   90.00
#
_symmetry.space_group_name_H-M   'P 1'
#
loop_
_entity.id
_entity.type
_entity.pdbx_description
1 polymer ?
#
loop_
_entity_poly.entity_id
_entity_poly.type
_entity_poly.pdbx_seq_one_letter_code
_entity_poly.pdbx_strand_id
1 'polypeptide(L)'
;MMIFHKNFLADELAKWREDGLVSDEAARKIAARYDIDLSGANERRSFILKLVAYLFLALSLFTLVGANWEELPRAVRLIIVLGILAAVNFSGVWAQKNGKETQATTLFFLGNFCYGAAIVLVAQIYHLGEHMPNGVLLWAVGALALGLATRKSIITLQALILGLVWFLMEFEFSGVSHGFLL
;
A
#
# COMPACT_ATOMS: atom_id res chain seq x y z
N MET A 1 -18.16 -0.91 23.36
CA MET A 1 -18.53 -2.29 23.78
C MET A 1 -19.79 -2.80 23.07
N MET A 2 -20.82 -1.99 22.85
CA MET A 2 -22.10 -2.38 22.19
C MET A 2 -21.98 -2.81 20.71
N ILE A 3 -21.07 -2.25 19.93
CA ILE A 3 -20.91 -2.52 18.50
C ILE A 3 -20.35 -3.94 18.25
N PHE A 4 -19.45 -4.43 19.10
CA PHE A 4 -18.88 -5.78 18.99
C PHE A 4 -19.93 -6.89 19.18
N HIS A 5 -20.88 -6.68 20.08
CA HIS A 5 -21.96 -7.65 20.34
C HIS A 5 -22.98 -7.71 19.20
N LYS A 6 -23.30 -6.58 18.57
CA LYS A 6 -24.19 -6.53 17.39
C LYS A 6 -23.59 -7.27 16.19
N ASN A 7 -22.29 -7.07 15.93
CA ASN A 7 -21.59 -7.75 14.83
C ASN A 7 -21.49 -9.27 15.06
N PHE A 8 -21.16 -9.68 16.28
CA PHE A 8 -21.13 -11.10 16.65
C PHE A 8 -22.50 -11.77 16.45
N LEU A 9 -23.58 -11.13 16.92
CA LEU A 9 -24.92 -11.66 16.78
C LEU A 9 -25.39 -11.68 15.31
N ALA A 10 -24.97 -10.72 14.49
CA ALA A 10 -25.23 -10.73 13.06
C ALA A 10 -24.59 -11.93 12.36
N ASP A 11 -23.32 -12.20 12.70
CA ASP A 11 -22.56 -13.32 12.12
C ASP A 11 -23.14 -14.68 12.57
N GLU A 12 -23.55 -14.80 13.85
CA GLU A 12 -24.18 -16.04 14.36
C GLU A 12 -25.60 -16.27 13.78
N LEU A 13 -26.40 -15.20 13.65
CA LEU A 13 -27.72 -15.30 13.00
C LEU A 13 -27.62 -15.73 11.53
N ALA A 14 -26.59 -15.28 10.84
CA ALA A 14 -26.33 -15.69 9.45
C ALA A 14 -25.99 -17.19 9.37
N LYS A 15 -25.14 -17.70 10.27
CA LYS A 15 -24.82 -19.12 10.37
C LYS A 15 -26.04 -19.98 10.72
N TRP A 16 -26.81 -19.59 11.74
CA TRP A 16 -28.01 -20.33 12.16
C TRP A 16 -29.05 -20.42 11.02
N ARG A 17 -29.10 -19.40 10.17
CA ARG A 17 -29.94 -19.43 8.97
C ARG A 17 -29.40 -20.39 7.91
N GLU A 18 -28.07 -20.39 7.65
CA GLU A 18 -27.41 -21.31 6.72
C GLU A 18 -27.56 -22.78 7.22
N ASP A 19 -27.45 -23.02 8.53
CA ASP A 19 -27.57 -24.32 9.16
C ASP A 19 -29.05 -24.79 9.29
N GLY A 20 -30.02 -23.96 8.89
CA GLY A 20 -31.45 -24.27 8.99
C GLY A 20 -32.01 -24.27 10.41
N LEU A 21 -31.25 -23.80 11.41
CA LEU A 21 -31.65 -23.71 12.79
C LEU A 21 -32.70 -22.64 13.05
N VAL A 22 -32.72 -21.59 12.22
CA VAL A 22 -33.64 -20.46 12.31
C VAL A 22 -34.22 -20.18 10.95
N SER A 23 -35.55 -20.06 10.85
CA SER A 23 -36.20 -19.67 9.59
C SER A 23 -35.86 -18.23 9.21
N ASP A 24 -35.93 -17.92 7.90
CA ASP A 24 -35.66 -16.56 7.38
C ASP A 24 -36.56 -15.50 8.05
N GLU A 25 -37.80 -15.86 8.37
CA GLU A 25 -38.75 -14.94 9.00
C GLU A 25 -38.38 -14.70 10.49
N ALA A 26 -37.95 -15.73 11.20
CA ALA A 26 -37.49 -15.60 12.57
C ALA A 26 -36.17 -14.81 12.66
N ALA A 27 -35.23 -15.05 11.75
CA ALA A 27 -33.97 -14.31 11.65
C ALA A 27 -34.23 -12.80 11.41
N ARG A 28 -35.17 -12.45 10.52
CA ARG A 28 -35.54 -11.04 10.29
C ARG A 28 -36.20 -10.39 11.52
N LYS A 29 -37.05 -11.11 12.25
CA LYS A 29 -37.67 -10.60 13.48
C LYS A 29 -36.64 -10.33 14.57
N ILE A 30 -35.67 -11.25 14.73
CA ILE A 30 -34.56 -11.09 15.69
C ILE A 30 -33.68 -9.91 15.27
N ALA A 31 -33.31 -9.83 14.01
CA ALA A 31 -32.48 -8.75 13.48
C ALA A 31 -33.14 -7.37 13.69
N ALA A 32 -34.45 -7.26 13.41
CA ALA A 32 -35.19 -6.03 13.63
C ALA A 32 -35.26 -5.62 15.10
N ARG A 33 -35.35 -6.61 16.02
CA ARG A 33 -35.40 -6.34 17.47
C ARG A 33 -34.07 -5.78 18.01
N TYR A 34 -32.95 -6.22 17.46
CA TYR A 34 -31.61 -5.81 17.90
C TYR A 34 -30.97 -4.76 17.00
N ASP A 35 -31.70 -4.26 16.01
CA ASP A 35 -31.21 -3.29 15.02
C ASP A 35 -29.91 -3.81 14.36
N ILE A 36 -30.00 -5.02 13.79
CA ILE A 36 -28.91 -5.73 13.14
C ILE A 36 -29.19 -5.81 11.64
N ASP A 37 -28.19 -5.46 10.82
CA ASP A 37 -28.24 -5.63 9.38
C ASP A 37 -27.71 -7.03 8.99
N LEU A 38 -28.60 -7.94 8.63
CA LEU A 38 -28.27 -9.31 8.20
C LEU A 38 -27.60 -9.34 6.82
N SER A 39 -27.77 -8.31 5.99
CA SER A 39 -27.13 -8.21 4.68
C SER A 39 -25.66 -7.83 4.82
N GLY A 40 -25.33 -6.97 5.78
CA GLY A 40 -23.97 -6.52 6.03
C GLY A 40 -23.00 -7.60 6.52
N ALA A 41 -23.48 -8.63 7.20
CA ALA A 41 -22.63 -9.75 7.68
C ALA A 41 -22.12 -10.59 6.50
N ASN A 42 -23.00 -10.97 5.56
CA ASN A 42 -22.65 -11.75 4.36
C ASN A 42 -21.77 -10.95 3.39
N GLU A 43 -22.06 -9.67 3.20
CA GLU A 43 -21.24 -8.79 2.36
C GLU A 43 -19.83 -8.62 2.93
N ARG A 44 -19.70 -8.44 4.25
CA ARG A 44 -18.41 -8.33 4.94
C ARG A 44 -17.60 -9.60 4.84
N ARG A 45 -18.23 -10.78 5.08
CA ARG A 45 -17.57 -12.09 4.92
C ARG A 45 -17.09 -12.31 3.49
N SER A 46 -17.95 -12.03 2.50
CA SER A 46 -17.59 -12.10 1.08
C SER A 46 -16.45 -11.14 0.73
N PHE A 47 -16.48 -9.92 1.27
CA PHE A 47 -15.42 -8.94 1.08
C PHE A 47 -14.08 -9.42 1.65
N ILE A 48 -14.07 -9.94 2.89
CA ILE A 48 -12.86 -10.47 3.55
C ILE A 48 -12.30 -11.66 2.75
N LEU A 49 -13.15 -12.60 2.32
CA LEU A 49 -12.73 -13.75 1.52
C LEU A 49 -12.12 -13.32 0.17
N LYS A 50 -12.73 -12.35 -0.51
CA LYS A 50 -12.18 -11.77 -1.74
C LYS A 50 -10.84 -11.07 -1.50
N LEU A 51 -10.75 -10.30 -0.42
CA LEU A 51 -9.51 -9.60 -0.05
C LEU A 51 -8.37 -10.60 0.19
N VAL A 52 -8.63 -11.67 0.95
CA VAL A 52 -7.65 -12.74 1.22
C VAL A 52 -7.25 -13.44 -0.09
N ALA A 53 -8.22 -13.79 -0.93
CA ALA A 53 -7.95 -14.42 -2.23
C ALA A 53 -7.08 -13.54 -3.14
N TYR A 54 -7.38 -12.24 -3.23
CA TYR A 54 -6.57 -11.28 -3.98
C TYR A 54 -5.17 -11.11 -3.39
N LEU A 55 -5.05 -11.12 -2.05
CA LEU A 55 -3.75 -11.06 -1.38
C LEU A 55 -2.89 -12.27 -1.72
N PHE A 56 -3.46 -13.48 -1.67
CA PHE A 56 -2.74 -14.70 -2.06
C PHE A 56 -2.36 -14.70 -3.54
N LEU A 57 -3.24 -14.24 -4.41
CA LEU A 57 -2.95 -14.12 -5.84
C LEU A 57 -1.80 -13.12 -6.07
N ALA A 58 -1.84 -11.97 -5.44
CA ALA A 58 -0.79 -10.97 -5.52
C ALA A 58 0.55 -11.51 -5.00
N LEU A 59 0.53 -12.21 -3.85
CA LEU A 59 1.72 -12.81 -3.25
C LEU A 59 2.32 -13.89 -4.16
N SER A 60 1.47 -14.73 -4.77
CA SER A 60 1.88 -15.77 -5.73
C SER A 60 2.56 -15.15 -6.95
N LEU A 61 1.95 -14.11 -7.54
CA LEU A 61 2.55 -13.39 -8.67
C LEU A 61 3.87 -12.73 -8.29
N PHE A 62 3.93 -12.13 -7.09
CA PHE A 62 5.14 -11.50 -6.58
C PHE A 62 6.26 -12.51 -6.39
N THR A 63 5.94 -13.69 -5.84
CA THR A 63 6.90 -14.80 -5.67
C THR A 63 7.39 -15.32 -7.01
N LEU A 64 6.48 -15.50 -7.98
CA LEU A 64 6.84 -15.98 -9.32
C LEU A 64 7.79 -15.02 -10.04
N VAL A 65 7.48 -13.71 -10.00
CA VAL A 65 8.34 -12.68 -10.59
C VAL A 65 9.67 -12.59 -9.83
N GLY A 66 9.62 -12.64 -8.49
CA GLY A 66 10.82 -12.55 -7.65
C GLY A 66 11.78 -13.74 -7.85
N ALA A 67 11.23 -14.96 -7.96
CA ALA A 67 12.03 -16.16 -8.19
C ALA A 67 12.78 -16.16 -9.55
N ASN A 68 12.18 -15.52 -10.56
CA ASN A 68 12.76 -15.43 -11.90
C ASN A 68 13.36 -14.06 -12.19
N TRP A 69 13.51 -13.20 -11.17
CA TRP A 69 13.92 -11.81 -11.36
C TRP A 69 15.27 -11.66 -12.05
N GLU A 70 16.24 -12.48 -11.68
CA GLU A 70 17.59 -12.41 -12.22
C GLU A 70 17.70 -12.93 -13.66
N GLU A 71 16.79 -13.83 -14.06
CA GLU A 71 16.73 -14.38 -15.42
C GLU A 71 16.10 -13.38 -16.42
N LEU A 72 15.33 -12.39 -15.90
CA LEU A 72 14.71 -11.39 -16.77
C LEU A 72 15.77 -10.43 -17.35
N PRO A 73 15.69 -10.11 -18.66
CA PRO A 73 16.53 -9.08 -19.25
C PRO A 73 16.41 -7.75 -18.51
N ARG A 74 17.50 -7.00 -18.39
CA ARG A 74 17.54 -5.70 -17.69
C ARG A 74 16.45 -4.74 -18.19
N ALA A 75 16.22 -4.68 -19.50
CA ALA A 75 15.18 -3.85 -20.09
C ALA A 75 13.76 -4.24 -19.62
N VAL A 76 13.47 -5.53 -19.49
CA VAL A 76 12.17 -6.03 -19.02
C VAL A 76 11.96 -5.64 -17.56
N ARG A 77 12.96 -5.84 -16.70
CA ARG A 77 12.92 -5.40 -15.30
C ARG A 77 12.63 -3.91 -15.17
N LEU A 78 13.33 -3.09 -15.96
CA LEU A 78 13.13 -1.64 -15.97
C LEU A 78 11.70 -1.26 -16.41
N ILE A 79 11.20 -1.89 -17.48
CA ILE A 79 9.83 -1.64 -17.97
C ILE A 79 8.80 -1.99 -16.92
N ILE A 80 8.95 -3.11 -16.21
CA ILE A 80 8.05 -3.52 -15.12
C ILE A 80 8.05 -2.46 -14.00
N VAL A 81 9.22 -2.05 -13.52
CA VAL A 81 9.35 -1.08 -12.44
C VAL A 81 8.74 0.28 -12.81
N LEU A 82 9.09 0.80 -13.98
CA LEU A 82 8.57 2.08 -14.47
C LEU A 82 7.07 1.99 -14.80
N GLY A 83 6.61 0.84 -15.31
CA GLY A 83 5.20 0.59 -15.61
C GLY A 83 4.34 0.63 -14.35
N ILE A 84 4.76 -0.04 -13.27
CA ILE A 84 4.08 0.00 -11.98
C ILE A 84 4.06 1.43 -11.42
N LEU A 85 5.20 2.11 -11.42
CA LEU A 85 5.31 3.49 -10.95
C LEU A 85 4.37 4.42 -11.71
N ALA A 86 4.34 4.32 -13.04
CA ALA A 86 3.45 5.09 -13.88
C ALA A 86 1.97 4.76 -13.60
N ALA A 87 1.61 3.48 -13.55
CA ALA A 87 0.22 3.04 -13.33
C ALA A 87 -0.35 3.59 -12.01
N VAL A 88 0.42 3.52 -10.92
CA VAL A 88 -0.03 4.01 -9.60
C VAL A 88 -0.22 5.53 -9.64
N ASN A 89 0.75 6.27 -10.19
CA ASN A 89 0.66 7.74 -10.26
C ASN A 89 -0.45 8.22 -11.21
N PHE A 90 -0.62 7.60 -12.38
CA PHE A 90 -1.72 7.91 -13.29
C PHE A 90 -3.09 7.62 -12.67
N SER A 91 -3.21 6.52 -11.90
CA SER A 91 -4.41 6.22 -11.14
C SER A 91 -4.70 7.29 -10.08
N GLY A 92 -3.67 7.84 -9.44
CA GLY A 92 -3.78 8.96 -8.51
C GLY A 92 -4.31 10.23 -9.19
N VAL A 93 -3.75 10.59 -10.35
CA VAL A 93 -4.22 11.73 -11.16
C VAL A 93 -5.67 11.52 -11.62
N TRP A 94 -6.01 10.32 -12.06
CA TRP A 94 -7.38 9.99 -12.47
C TRP A 94 -8.37 10.10 -11.32
N ALA A 95 -8.02 9.59 -10.13
CA ALA A 95 -8.84 9.71 -8.93
C ALA A 95 -9.05 11.18 -8.54
N GLN A 96 -8.00 12.01 -8.61
CA GLN A 96 -8.07 13.45 -8.32
C GLN A 96 -8.99 14.19 -9.29
N LYS A 97 -8.89 13.90 -10.59
CA LYS A 97 -9.77 14.49 -11.61
C LYS A 97 -11.25 14.11 -11.42
N ASN A 98 -11.52 12.94 -10.82
CA ASN A 98 -12.88 12.50 -10.52
C ASN A 98 -13.38 12.95 -9.11
N GLY A 99 -12.70 13.88 -8.45
CA GLY A 99 -13.08 14.41 -7.15
C GLY A 99 -12.89 13.42 -5.98
N LYS A 100 -12.21 12.29 -6.18
CA LYS A 100 -11.97 11.27 -5.15
C LYS A 100 -10.68 11.59 -4.36
N GLU A 101 -10.71 12.68 -3.61
CA GLU A 101 -9.53 13.26 -2.95
C GLU A 101 -8.79 12.29 -2.03
N THR A 102 -9.52 11.49 -1.21
CA THR A 102 -8.91 10.50 -0.31
C THR A 102 -8.20 9.40 -1.08
N GLN A 103 -8.84 8.88 -2.14
CA GLN A 103 -8.21 7.84 -3.00
C GLN A 103 -7.00 8.40 -3.73
N ALA A 104 -7.09 9.61 -4.27
CA ALA A 104 -5.96 10.27 -4.92
C ALA A 104 -4.77 10.42 -3.98
N THR A 105 -5.02 10.89 -2.75
CA THR A 105 -3.97 11.05 -1.74
C THR A 105 -3.31 9.71 -1.39
N THR A 106 -4.10 8.66 -1.20
CA THR A 106 -3.59 7.31 -0.94
C THR A 106 -2.75 6.77 -2.10
N LEU A 107 -3.21 6.96 -3.33
CA LEU A 107 -2.49 6.51 -4.53
C LEU A 107 -1.18 7.28 -4.73
N PHE A 108 -1.15 8.59 -4.54
CA PHE A 108 0.09 9.36 -4.61
C PHE A 108 1.07 8.99 -3.48
N PHE A 109 0.57 8.75 -2.27
CA PHE A 109 1.38 8.28 -1.16
C PHE A 109 2.01 6.92 -1.46
N LEU A 110 1.23 5.97 -1.97
CA LEU A 110 1.72 4.67 -2.44
C LEU A 110 2.69 4.82 -3.61
N GLY A 111 2.36 5.68 -4.59
CA GLY A 111 3.22 5.98 -5.73
C GLY A 111 4.60 6.50 -5.34
N ASN A 112 4.66 7.26 -4.24
CA ASN A 112 5.93 7.73 -3.71
C ASN A 112 6.78 6.59 -3.10
N PHE A 113 6.17 5.59 -2.45
CA PHE A 113 6.90 4.37 -2.05
C PHE A 113 7.35 3.55 -3.25
N CYS A 114 6.51 3.43 -4.29
CA CYS A 114 6.92 2.80 -5.55
C CYS A 114 8.10 3.53 -6.19
N TYR A 115 8.17 4.85 -6.08
CA TYR A 115 9.31 5.63 -6.57
C TYR A 115 10.60 5.31 -5.81
N GLY A 116 10.55 5.27 -4.48
CA GLY A 116 11.69 4.85 -3.66
C GLY A 116 12.16 3.43 -3.99
N ALA A 117 11.22 2.49 -4.11
CA ALA A 117 11.52 1.12 -4.53
C ALA A 117 12.12 1.08 -5.95
N ALA A 118 11.63 1.91 -6.88
CA ALA A 118 12.17 2.00 -8.22
C ALA A 118 13.63 2.48 -8.22
N ILE A 119 13.99 3.46 -7.39
CA ILE A 119 15.39 3.91 -7.23
C ILE A 119 16.28 2.75 -6.82
N VAL A 120 15.88 1.99 -5.78
CA VAL A 120 16.66 0.84 -5.28
C VAL A 120 16.79 -0.24 -6.35
N LEU A 121 15.69 -0.59 -7.03
CA LEU A 121 15.71 -1.63 -8.07
C LEU A 121 16.55 -1.22 -9.28
N VAL A 122 16.46 0.04 -9.70
CA VAL A 122 17.30 0.55 -10.80
C VAL A 122 18.78 0.55 -10.39
N ALA A 123 19.10 0.97 -9.17
CA ALA A 123 20.46 0.90 -8.66
C ALA A 123 21.01 -0.54 -8.65
N GLN A 124 20.18 -1.52 -8.26
CA GLN A 124 20.55 -2.95 -8.30
C GLN A 124 20.75 -3.45 -9.75
N ILE A 125 19.85 -3.12 -10.68
CA ILE A 125 19.92 -3.57 -12.08
C ILE A 125 21.22 -3.07 -12.75
N TYR A 126 21.62 -1.84 -12.45
CA TYR A 126 22.77 -1.17 -13.10
C TYR A 126 24.02 -1.11 -12.22
N HIS A 127 23.99 -1.70 -11.02
CA HIS A 127 25.08 -1.73 -10.04
C HIS A 127 25.59 -0.31 -9.68
N LEU A 128 24.66 0.64 -9.46
CA LEU A 128 24.94 2.05 -9.20
C LEU A 128 25.18 2.38 -7.71
N GLY A 129 25.40 1.41 -6.87
CA GLY A 129 25.18 1.51 -5.44
C GLY A 129 26.41 1.74 -4.55
N GLU A 130 27.30 2.70 -4.84
CA GLU A 130 28.44 2.97 -3.93
C GLU A 130 28.06 3.89 -2.73
N HIS A 131 27.07 4.78 -2.88
CA HIS A 131 26.67 5.71 -1.80
C HIS A 131 25.15 5.71 -1.57
N MET A 132 24.71 4.86 -0.63
CA MET A 132 23.29 4.68 -0.28
C MET A 132 22.54 5.98 0.03
N PRO A 133 23.11 6.98 0.75
CA PRO A 133 22.40 8.23 1.04
C PRO A 133 21.89 8.98 -0.19
N ASN A 134 22.61 8.93 -1.32
CA ASN A 134 22.18 9.59 -2.56
C ASN A 134 20.82 9.07 -3.07
N GLY A 135 20.54 7.79 -2.91
CA GLY A 135 19.24 7.20 -3.27
C GLY A 135 18.10 7.76 -2.41
N VAL A 136 18.34 7.94 -1.12
CA VAL A 136 17.36 8.52 -0.20
C VAL A 136 17.14 10.01 -0.50
N LEU A 137 18.20 10.76 -0.83
CA LEU A 137 18.07 12.15 -1.27
C LEU A 137 17.22 12.26 -2.53
N LEU A 138 17.51 11.44 -3.54
CA LEU A 138 16.73 11.42 -4.78
C LEU A 138 15.25 11.12 -4.51
N TRP A 139 14.98 10.17 -3.58
CA TRP A 139 13.61 9.88 -3.16
C TRP A 139 12.96 11.07 -2.46
N ALA A 140 13.67 11.75 -1.54
CA ALA A 140 13.17 12.93 -0.85
C ALA A 140 12.82 14.07 -1.83
N VAL A 141 13.69 14.32 -2.82
CA VAL A 141 13.47 15.35 -3.84
C VAL A 141 12.25 15.03 -4.72
N GLY A 142 12.12 13.78 -5.17
CA GLY A 142 10.95 13.34 -5.94
C GLY A 142 9.65 13.41 -5.13
N ALA A 143 9.69 13.01 -3.86
CA ALA A 143 8.58 13.14 -2.93
C ALA A 143 8.16 14.59 -2.72
N LEU A 144 9.12 15.50 -2.56
CA LEU A 144 8.86 16.93 -2.41
C LEU A 144 8.21 17.52 -3.67
N ALA A 145 8.76 17.19 -4.84
CA ALA A 145 8.20 17.65 -6.12
C ALA A 145 6.74 17.15 -6.29
N LEU A 146 6.47 15.88 -5.99
CA LEU A 146 5.11 15.32 -6.05
C LEU A 146 4.18 15.99 -5.03
N GLY A 147 4.64 16.20 -3.79
CA GLY A 147 3.87 16.84 -2.72
C GLY A 147 3.46 18.28 -3.08
N LEU A 148 4.38 19.05 -3.63
CA LEU A 148 4.14 20.42 -4.09
C LEU A 148 3.20 20.46 -5.31
N ALA A 149 3.43 19.58 -6.29
CA ALA A 149 2.60 19.50 -7.51
C ALA A 149 1.15 19.09 -7.20
N THR A 150 0.95 18.14 -6.29
CA THR A 150 -0.37 17.64 -5.90
C THR A 150 -1.01 18.42 -4.76
N ARG A 151 -0.28 19.32 -4.11
CA ARG A 151 -0.68 20.09 -2.92
C ARG A 151 -1.16 19.20 -1.76
N LYS A 152 -0.51 18.03 -1.59
CA LYS A 152 -0.85 17.05 -0.55
C LYS A 152 0.16 17.13 0.60
N SER A 153 -0.27 17.69 1.72
CA SER A 153 0.58 17.91 2.91
C SER A 153 1.24 16.62 3.43
N ILE A 154 0.55 15.47 3.34
CA ILE A 154 1.10 14.18 3.79
C ILE A 154 2.31 13.74 2.96
N ILE A 155 2.31 14.02 1.65
CA ILE A 155 3.43 13.69 0.77
C ILE A 155 4.60 14.64 1.01
N THR A 156 4.31 15.92 1.25
CA THR A 156 5.33 16.91 1.64
C THR A 156 5.96 16.54 2.99
N LEU A 157 5.16 16.08 3.95
CA LEU A 157 5.67 15.59 5.23
C LEU A 157 6.57 14.36 5.03
N GLN A 158 6.17 13.42 4.18
CA GLN A 158 7.00 12.26 3.84
C GLN A 158 8.33 12.69 3.23
N ALA A 159 8.35 13.69 2.35
CA ALA A 159 9.57 14.25 1.77
C ALA A 159 10.50 14.86 2.84
N LEU A 160 9.95 15.57 3.81
CA LEU A 160 10.72 16.15 4.92
C LEU A 160 11.32 15.05 5.80
N ILE A 161 10.56 14.00 6.11
CA ILE A 161 11.07 12.83 6.85
C ILE A 161 12.20 12.15 6.10
N LEU A 162 12.05 11.93 4.79
CA LEU A 162 13.11 11.34 3.95
C LEU A 162 14.33 12.23 3.89
N GLY A 163 14.16 13.55 3.81
CA GLY A 163 15.26 14.52 3.86
C GLY A 163 16.02 14.47 5.19
N LEU A 164 15.30 14.31 6.31
CA LEU A 164 15.91 14.12 7.63
C LEU A 164 16.67 12.78 7.70
N VAL A 165 16.08 11.70 7.20
CA VAL A 165 16.75 10.37 7.14
C VAL A 165 18.02 10.47 6.31
N TRP A 166 17.96 11.10 5.14
CA TRP A 166 19.15 11.34 4.32
C TRP A 166 20.23 12.10 5.08
N PHE A 167 19.86 13.19 5.74
CA PHE A 167 20.80 14.01 6.51
C PHE A 167 21.50 13.21 7.61
N LEU A 168 20.74 12.39 8.35
CA LEU A 168 21.31 11.54 9.41
C LEU A 168 22.25 10.46 8.84
N MET A 169 21.86 9.83 7.71
CA MET A 169 22.71 8.85 7.03
C MET A 169 24.00 9.47 6.50
N GLU A 170 23.92 10.67 5.92
CA GLU A 170 25.08 11.38 5.39
C GLU A 170 26.04 11.80 6.52
N PHE A 171 25.48 12.26 7.65
CA PHE A 171 26.27 12.62 8.84
C PHE A 171 27.02 11.41 9.41
N GLU A 172 26.36 10.26 9.52
CA GLU A 172 26.95 9.03 10.02
C GLU A 172 28.04 8.52 9.05
N PHE A 173 27.79 8.55 7.75
CA PHE A 173 28.72 8.12 6.72
C PHE A 173 29.98 9.03 6.66
N SER A 174 29.83 10.33 6.78
CA SER A 174 30.94 11.30 6.84
C SER A 174 31.75 11.19 8.13
N GLY A 175 31.07 10.91 9.26
CA GLY A 175 31.73 10.70 10.56
C GLY A 175 32.63 9.47 10.59
N VAL A 176 32.20 8.37 9.99
CA VAL A 176 33.00 7.13 9.88
C VAL A 176 34.22 7.32 8.99
N SER A 177 34.09 8.08 7.90
CA SER A 177 35.22 8.34 6.98
C SER A 177 36.36 9.13 7.65
N HIS A 178 36.04 10.03 8.58
CA HIS A 178 37.05 10.80 9.34
C HIS A 178 37.67 9.99 10.48
N GLY A 179 36.98 9.03 11.03
CA GLY A 179 37.50 8.16 12.10
C GLY A 179 38.53 7.12 11.62
N PHE A 180 38.60 6.84 10.32
CA PHE A 180 39.60 5.93 9.73
C PHE A 180 40.92 6.63 9.37
N LEU A 181 41.00 7.95 9.45
CA LEU A 181 42.20 8.75 9.11
C LEU A 181 42.95 9.27 10.36
N LEU A 182 42.56 8.87 11.57
CA LEU A 182 43.25 9.10 12.85
C LEU A 182 43.72 7.79 13.45
#